data_9b1883fddeff61955ac1b3325800eec9
#
_entry.id   9b1883fddeff61955ac1b3325800eec9
#
_cell.length_a   1.000
_cell.length_b   1.000
_cell.length_c   1.000
_cell.angle_alpha   90.00
_cell.angle_beta   90.00
_cell.angle_gamma   90.00
#
_symmetry.space_group_name_H-M   'P 1'
#
loop_
_entity.id
_entity.type
_entity.pdbx_description
1 polymer ?
#
loop_
_entity_poly.entity_id
_entity_poly.type
_entity_poly.pdbx_seq_one_letter_code
_entity_poly.pdbx_strand_id
1 'polypeptide(L)'
;MENILIINSDKESLRRISETISQMGYKPFCAHDLKEGLQKIQAEPFPIVFLEAQLPDGSGLDHIGKIKTSLYSPEVVVVTGLGSPDEAEIAITKGAWDYLEKPVSSELIRGHIGQILEYRAEKTQKKPSIPLQRKDIIGSSKRLDASLELLSQAAQSDVNILLSGETGTGKELFAKAIHHNSRRAGGNFVIVDCTSLPETLVESVLFGHMRGSFTGAYLSQDGLVKQADKGTLFLDEIGELPLAMQKSFLRVIHEHRFRPVGGSREIASDFRLVAATNRDLEEMVGRGQFREDLLFRLRSLVIELPSLRERREDIKELTLHYMGALCQRFGLEPKGFSPDFWSAVNHYKWPGNVRELVQALEKALLSAKEEPILYPKHLPTYIRIQVARNGFSNKPLLQEQPQAGPAAFAAPLSLKEFHRTAITAAEQQYFKDLMLFASGNIEEACRVSGLSRSRLYSLLKKYRLTPYLESE
;
A
#
# COMPACT_ATOMS: atom_id res chain seq x y z
N MET A 1 15.50 -12.37 28.63
CA MET A 1 16.77 -12.00 27.99
C MET A 1 16.46 -11.81 26.53
N GLU A 2 16.79 -10.66 25.96
CA GLU A 2 16.56 -10.41 24.53
C GLU A 2 17.69 -11.03 23.70
N ASN A 3 17.32 -11.58 22.53
CA ASN A 3 18.23 -12.23 21.60
C ASN A 3 18.70 -11.20 20.57
N ILE A 4 20.02 -11.07 20.33
CA ILE A 4 20.57 -10.15 19.33
C ILE A 4 21.29 -10.98 18.27
N LEU A 5 20.95 -10.77 16.99
CA LEU A 5 21.56 -11.49 15.88
C LEU A 5 22.74 -10.71 15.30
N ILE A 6 23.83 -11.43 14.99
CA ILE A 6 25.01 -10.92 14.31
C ILE A 6 25.19 -11.72 13.04
N ILE A 7 25.12 -11.09 11.87
CA ILE A 7 25.38 -11.71 10.57
C ILE A 7 26.68 -11.11 10.05
N ASN A 8 27.78 -11.86 10.20
CA ASN A 8 29.12 -11.36 9.89
C ASN A 8 30.06 -12.52 9.54
N SER A 9 30.81 -12.39 8.47
CA SER A 9 31.77 -13.40 8.01
C SER A 9 33.12 -13.32 8.71
N ASP A 10 33.46 -12.15 9.25
CA ASP A 10 34.73 -11.88 9.94
C ASP A 10 34.68 -12.34 11.38
N LYS A 11 35.50 -13.34 11.71
CA LYS A 11 35.58 -13.98 13.05
C LYS A 11 35.97 -13.01 14.18
N GLU A 12 36.80 -12.02 13.88
CA GLU A 12 37.25 -11.07 14.90
C GLU A 12 36.14 -10.09 15.28
N SER A 13 35.49 -9.51 14.28
CA SER A 13 34.31 -8.64 14.48
C SER A 13 33.18 -9.39 15.17
N LEU A 14 32.91 -10.63 14.73
CA LEU A 14 31.87 -11.48 15.33
C LEU A 14 32.12 -11.75 16.79
N ARG A 15 33.38 -12.10 17.16
CA ARG A 15 33.78 -12.32 18.53
C ARG A 15 33.62 -11.05 19.38
N ARG A 16 34.13 -9.91 18.91
CA ARG A 16 34.06 -8.61 19.62
C ARG A 16 32.64 -8.17 19.90
N ILE A 17 31.76 -8.22 18.88
CA ILE A 17 30.36 -7.85 19.02
C ILE A 17 29.66 -8.82 19.99
N SER A 18 29.89 -10.12 19.84
CA SER A 18 29.31 -11.18 20.70
C SER A 18 29.71 -11.03 22.15
N GLU A 19 31.03 -10.80 22.44
CA GLU A 19 31.52 -10.56 23.78
C GLU A 19 30.88 -9.31 24.41
N THR A 20 30.75 -8.24 23.65
CA THR A 20 30.10 -6.99 24.12
C THR A 20 28.63 -7.21 24.47
N ILE A 21 27.87 -7.90 23.58
CA ILE A 21 26.46 -8.26 23.81
C ILE A 21 26.31 -9.11 25.07
N SER A 22 27.17 -10.11 25.24
CA SER A 22 27.15 -11.00 26.42
C SER A 22 27.45 -10.26 27.71
N GLN A 23 28.41 -9.31 27.69
CA GLN A 23 28.73 -8.46 28.86
C GLN A 23 27.54 -7.54 29.26
N MET A 24 26.65 -7.20 28.34
CA MET A 24 25.42 -6.46 28.62
C MET A 24 24.29 -7.34 29.16
N GLY A 25 24.47 -8.65 29.24
CA GLY A 25 23.45 -9.59 29.73
C GLY A 25 22.48 -10.06 28.66
N TYR A 26 22.74 -9.77 27.38
CA TYR A 26 21.93 -10.25 26.24
C TYR A 26 22.53 -11.51 25.63
N LYS A 27 21.72 -12.25 24.86
CA LYS A 27 22.13 -13.48 24.21
C LYS A 27 22.51 -13.23 22.74
N PRO A 28 23.81 -13.34 22.36
CA PRO A 28 24.23 -13.20 20.99
C PRO A 28 23.91 -14.47 20.18
N PHE A 29 23.40 -14.30 19.01
CA PHE A 29 23.24 -15.32 17.97
C PHE A 29 24.09 -14.93 16.78
N CYS A 30 24.89 -15.89 16.29
CA CYS A 30 25.82 -15.64 15.18
C CYS A 30 25.36 -16.37 13.92
N ALA A 31 25.54 -15.71 12.79
CA ALA A 31 25.42 -16.30 11.46
C ALA A 31 26.61 -15.84 10.61
N HIS A 32 27.14 -16.72 9.77
CA HIS A 32 28.33 -16.45 8.97
C HIS A 32 28.03 -16.02 7.54
N ASP A 33 26.79 -16.17 7.11
CA ASP A 33 26.29 -15.79 5.80
C ASP A 33 24.84 -15.28 5.87
N LEU A 34 24.34 -14.71 4.78
CA LEU A 34 22.98 -14.18 4.67
C LEU A 34 21.94 -15.27 4.79
N LYS A 35 22.19 -16.43 4.21
CA LYS A 35 21.23 -17.54 4.19
C LYS A 35 20.94 -18.03 5.60
N GLU A 36 21.98 -18.27 6.40
CA GLU A 36 21.85 -18.66 7.80
C GLU A 36 21.16 -17.56 8.61
N GLY A 37 21.57 -16.29 8.41
CA GLY A 37 21.00 -15.14 9.08
C GLY A 37 19.50 -14.99 8.83
N LEU A 38 19.07 -15.08 7.58
CA LEU A 38 17.67 -14.98 7.20
C LEU A 38 16.82 -16.14 7.72
N GLN A 39 17.37 -17.36 7.77
CA GLN A 39 16.69 -18.51 8.38
C GLN A 39 16.44 -18.27 9.88
N LYS A 40 17.44 -17.76 10.61
CA LYS A 40 17.29 -17.44 12.05
C LYS A 40 16.24 -16.36 12.29
N ILE A 41 16.20 -15.30 11.47
CA ILE A 41 15.20 -14.22 11.54
C ILE A 41 13.76 -14.74 11.35
N GLN A 42 13.59 -15.80 10.56
CA GLN A 42 12.28 -16.43 10.37
C GLN A 42 11.87 -17.32 11.54
N ALA A 43 12.86 -17.92 12.24
CA ALA A 43 12.61 -18.89 13.30
C ALA A 43 12.45 -18.26 14.69
N GLU A 44 13.16 -17.18 14.98
CA GLU A 44 13.22 -16.56 16.32
C GLU A 44 13.08 -15.03 16.25
N PRO A 45 12.56 -14.40 17.33
CA PRO A 45 12.48 -12.95 17.44
C PRO A 45 13.83 -12.33 17.78
N PHE A 46 14.27 -11.37 16.97
CA PHE A 46 15.45 -10.54 17.24
C PHE A 46 15.05 -9.07 17.21
N PRO A 47 15.22 -8.29 18.28
CA PRO A 47 15.01 -6.86 18.28
C PRO A 47 16.08 -6.09 17.48
N ILE A 48 17.30 -6.63 17.43
CA ILE A 48 18.46 -6.00 16.81
C ILE A 48 19.20 -7.01 15.94
N VAL A 49 19.62 -6.57 14.76
CA VAL A 49 20.48 -7.32 13.84
C VAL A 49 21.70 -6.46 13.50
N PHE A 50 22.91 -6.92 13.84
CA PHE A 50 24.15 -6.40 13.30
C PHE A 50 24.44 -7.11 11.98
N LEU A 51 24.48 -6.38 10.88
CA LEU A 51 24.57 -6.92 9.52
C LEU A 51 25.84 -6.44 8.82
N GLU A 52 26.69 -7.34 8.39
CA GLU A 52 27.85 -7.00 7.56
C GLU A 52 27.39 -6.56 6.17
N ALA A 53 27.99 -5.46 5.67
CA ALA A 53 27.63 -4.90 4.36
C ALA A 53 27.92 -5.87 3.21
N GLN A 54 29.06 -6.57 3.27
CA GLN A 54 29.50 -7.54 2.26
C GLN A 54 29.68 -8.91 2.92
N LEU A 55 28.92 -9.89 2.50
CA LEU A 55 28.94 -11.28 2.97
C LEU A 55 29.36 -12.22 1.85
N PRO A 56 29.86 -13.43 2.17
CA PRO A 56 30.34 -14.38 1.14
C PRO A 56 29.29 -14.76 0.11
N ASP A 57 28.02 -14.74 0.49
CA ASP A 57 26.85 -15.11 -0.33
C ASP A 57 26.07 -13.93 -0.89
N GLY A 58 26.55 -12.69 -0.70
CA GLY A 58 25.98 -11.51 -1.32
C GLY A 58 26.05 -10.23 -0.50
N SER A 59 25.42 -9.17 -1.03
CA SER A 59 25.35 -7.86 -0.36
C SER A 59 24.31 -7.86 0.76
N GLY A 60 24.75 -7.59 2.00
CA GLY A 60 23.87 -7.39 3.15
C GLY A 60 22.94 -6.20 2.96
N LEU A 61 23.42 -5.13 2.30
CA LEU A 61 22.65 -3.91 2.04
C LEU A 61 21.37 -4.19 1.26
N ASP A 62 21.37 -5.15 0.33
CA ASP A 62 20.20 -5.50 -0.47
C ASP A 62 19.11 -6.22 0.32
N HIS A 63 19.45 -6.74 1.50
CA HIS A 63 18.55 -7.50 2.34
C HIS A 63 17.98 -6.71 3.53
N ILE A 64 18.40 -5.46 3.77
CA ILE A 64 17.91 -4.62 4.87
C ILE A 64 16.38 -4.52 4.84
N GLY A 65 15.79 -4.18 3.70
CA GLY A 65 14.35 -4.06 3.57
C GLY A 65 13.61 -5.37 3.89
N LYS A 66 14.15 -6.51 3.45
CA LYS A 66 13.58 -7.83 3.74
C LYS A 66 13.68 -8.20 5.22
N ILE A 67 14.78 -7.85 5.88
CA ILE A 67 14.98 -8.05 7.31
C ILE A 67 13.99 -7.19 8.10
N LYS A 68 13.85 -5.92 7.77
CA LYS A 68 12.93 -4.99 8.45
C LYS A 68 11.45 -5.33 8.25
N THR A 69 11.09 -5.95 7.13
CA THR A 69 9.72 -6.42 6.87
C THR A 69 9.42 -7.81 7.43
N SER A 70 10.37 -8.45 8.12
CA SER A 70 10.15 -9.72 8.79
C SER A 70 9.15 -9.59 9.96
N LEU A 71 8.63 -10.74 10.44
CA LEU A 71 7.56 -10.80 11.45
C LEU A 71 7.84 -9.95 12.71
N TYR A 72 9.10 -9.83 13.11
CA TYR A 72 9.51 -9.12 14.33
C TYR A 72 10.11 -7.74 14.07
N SER A 73 10.22 -7.32 12.82
CA SER A 73 10.72 -6.01 12.37
C SER A 73 11.95 -5.53 13.17
N PRO A 74 13.10 -6.23 13.10
CA PRO A 74 14.29 -5.85 13.86
C PRO A 74 14.86 -4.51 13.39
N GLU A 75 15.53 -3.78 14.27
CA GLU A 75 16.39 -2.68 13.87
C GLU A 75 17.72 -3.21 13.37
N VAL A 76 18.20 -2.68 12.25
CA VAL A 76 19.41 -3.16 11.57
C VAL A 76 20.53 -2.15 11.72
N VAL A 77 21.65 -2.57 12.30
CA VAL A 77 22.89 -1.79 12.33
C VAL A 77 23.86 -2.42 11.34
N VAL A 78 24.25 -1.67 10.31
CA VAL A 78 25.18 -2.16 9.29
C VAL A 78 26.62 -2.01 9.78
N VAL A 79 27.45 -3.03 9.56
CA VAL A 79 28.88 -3.03 9.89
C VAL A 79 29.69 -3.32 8.64
N THR A 80 30.68 -2.50 8.33
CA THR A 80 31.51 -2.64 7.12
C THR A 80 33.00 -2.57 7.40
N GLY A 81 33.82 -3.21 6.58
CA GLY A 81 35.27 -3.12 6.63
C GLY A 81 35.86 -1.99 5.78
N LEU A 82 35.13 -1.58 4.74
CA LEU A 82 35.50 -0.48 3.83
C LEU A 82 34.28 0.43 3.74
N GLY A 83 34.24 1.48 4.57
CA GLY A 83 33.17 2.45 4.55
C GLY A 83 33.22 3.33 3.29
N SER A 84 32.09 3.51 2.59
CA SER A 84 31.95 4.54 1.59
C SER A 84 30.71 5.39 1.89
N PRO A 85 30.72 6.71 1.59
CA PRO A 85 29.55 7.57 1.76
C PRO A 85 28.33 7.06 1.00
N ASP A 86 28.53 6.50 -0.19
CA ASP A 86 27.45 5.97 -1.04
C ASP A 86 26.79 4.74 -0.42
N GLU A 87 27.58 3.83 0.17
CA GLU A 87 27.05 2.65 0.88
C GLU A 87 26.29 3.05 2.14
N ALA A 88 26.77 4.06 2.87
CA ALA A 88 26.08 4.60 4.04
C ALA A 88 24.72 5.21 3.66
N GLU A 89 24.67 5.99 2.58
CA GLU A 89 23.43 6.56 2.05
C GLU A 89 22.43 5.45 1.67
N ILE A 90 22.90 4.43 0.95
CA ILE A 90 22.08 3.27 0.58
C ILE A 90 21.56 2.54 1.84
N ALA A 91 22.39 2.30 2.84
CA ALA A 91 21.99 1.63 4.07
C ALA A 91 20.87 2.39 4.81
N ILE A 92 21.06 3.69 5.00
CA ILE A 92 20.08 4.56 5.70
C ILE A 92 18.79 4.67 4.88
N THR A 93 18.88 4.86 3.57
CA THR A 93 17.71 4.91 2.68
C THR A 93 16.89 3.62 2.70
N LYS A 94 17.56 2.46 2.82
CA LYS A 94 16.90 1.15 2.98
C LYS A 94 16.38 0.91 4.41
N GLY A 95 16.59 1.87 5.33
CA GLY A 95 16.03 1.86 6.69
C GLY A 95 16.94 1.21 7.73
N ALA A 96 18.26 1.15 7.53
CA ALA A 96 19.18 0.81 8.60
C ALA A 96 19.08 1.84 9.74
N TRP A 97 19.29 1.39 10.98
CA TRP A 97 19.38 2.24 12.16
C TRP A 97 20.65 3.10 12.11
N ASP A 98 21.75 2.47 11.75
CA ASP A 98 23.05 3.14 11.60
C ASP A 98 24.01 2.32 10.71
N TYR A 99 25.12 2.94 10.33
CA TYR A 99 26.18 2.39 9.49
C TYR A 99 27.53 2.61 10.14
N LEU A 100 28.22 1.52 10.54
CA LEU A 100 29.42 1.53 11.34
C LEU A 100 30.61 0.95 10.59
N GLU A 101 31.76 1.65 10.63
CA GLU A 101 33.00 1.17 10.04
C GLU A 101 33.84 0.39 11.07
N LYS A 102 34.43 -0.74 10.63
CA LYS A 102 35.34 -1.55 11.45
C LYS A 102 36.72 -0.83 11.60
N PRO A 103 37.34 -0.89 12.78
CA PRO A 103 36.96 -1.66 13.96
C PRO A 103 35.93 -0.96 14.86
N VAL A 104 34.78 -1.60 15.07
CA VAL A 104 33.72 -1.04 15.92
C VAL A 104 34.13 -1.15 17.41
N SER A 105 34.08 -0.03 18.11
CA SER A 105 34.39 -0.04 19.57
C SER A 105 33.24 -0.64 20.38
N SER A 106 33.58 -1.25 21.53
CA SER A 106 32.56 -1.80 22.44
C SER A 106 31.64 -0.73 23.00
N GLU A 107 32.09 0.53 23.10
CA GLU A 107 31.27 1.66 23.53
C GLU A 107 30.21 2.00 22.53
N LEU A 108 30.54 2.04 21.22
CA LEU A 108 29.56 2.27 20.15
C LEU A 108 28.52 1.16 20.10
N ILE A 109 28.95 -0.12 20.21
CA ILE A 109 28.01 -1.24 20.21
C ILE A 109 27.05 -1.12 21.39
N ARG A 110 27.54 -0.83 22.60
CA ARG A 110 26.70 -0.63 23.79
C ARG A 110 25.70 0.54 23.60
N GLY A 111 26.19 1.66 23.04
CA GLY A 111 25.38 2.84 22.77
C GLY A 111 24.20 2.53 21.85
N HIS A 112 24.47 1.88 20.73
CA HIS A 112 23.42 1.50 19.76
C HIS A 112 22.43 0.49 20.35
N ILE A 113 22.91 -0.54 21.04
CA ILE A 113 22.01 -1.51 21.70
C ILE A 113 21.10 -0.79 22.71
N GLY A 114 21.65 0.07 23.56
CA GLY A 114 20.87 0.83 24.54
C GLY A 114 19.81 1.71 23.88
N GLN A 115 20.19 2.53 22.90
CA GLN A 115 19.29 3.41 22.16
C GLN A 115 18.19 2.65 21.41
N ILE A 116 18.54 1.56 20.76
CA ILE A 116 17.55 0.75 20.01
C ILE A 116 16.56 0.09 20.98
N LEU A 117 17.00 -0.46 22.08
CA LEU A 117 16.13 -1.11 23.06
C LEU A 117 15.22 -0.10 23.76
N GLU A 118 15.74 1.09 24.11
CA GLU A 118 14.96 2.19 24.66
C GLU A 118 13.89 2.66 23.66
N TYR A 119 14.27 2.92 22.41
CA TYR A 119 13.34 3.24 21.33
C TYR A 119 12.25 2.19 21.14
N ARG A 120 12.62 0.90 21.16
CA ARG A 120 11.64 -0.19 21.02
C ARG A 120 10.74 -0.31 22.25
N ALA A 121 11.27 -0.09 23.46
CA ALA A 121 10.50 -0.08 24.69
C ALA A 121 9.48 1.08 24.69
N GLU A 122 9.88 2.27 24.24
CA GLU A 122 8.98 3.41 24.07
C GLU A 122 7.92 3.13 23.00
N LYS A 123 8.29 2.50 21.90
CA LYS A 123 7.36 2.09 20.83
C LYS A 123 6.40 1.01 21.29
N THR A 124 6.82 0.12 22.19
CA THR A 124 6.00 -0.96 22.75
C THR A 124 5.12 -0.45 23.91
N GLN A 125 5.60 0.53 24.67
CA GLN A 125 4.78 1.32 25.58
C GLN A 125 3.91 2.28 24.72
N LYS A 126 3.01 1.72 23.90
CA LYS A 126 1.96 2.50 23.29
C LYS A 126 1.31 3.31 24.42
N LYS A 127 1.56 4.64 24.47
CA LYS A 127 0.66 5.55 25.17
C LYS A 127 -0.73 5.10 24.77
N PRO A 128 -1.70 5.01 25.70
CA PRO A 128 -3.06 4.67 25.37
C PRO A 128 -3.44 5.52 24.17
N SER A 129 -3.59 4.89 23.02
CA SER A 129 -4.02 5.57 21.81
C SER A 129 -5.36 6.17 22.17
N ILE A 130 -5.44 7.51 22.25
CA ILE A 130 -6.74 8.18 22.28
C ILE A 130 -7.50 7.51 21.15
N PRO A 131 -8.68 6.90 21.39
CA PRO A 131 -9.37 6.16 20.36
C PRO A 131 -9.58 7.11 19.19
N LEU A 132 -8.91 6.83 18.10
CA LEU A 132 -8.91 7.65 16.90
C LEU A 132 -10.34 7.68 16.36
N GLN A 133 -10.95 8.87 16.29
CA GLN A 133 -12.23 9.05 15.63
C GLN A 133 -12.03 8.91 14.12
N ARG A 134 -12.20 7.69 13.61
CA ARG A 134 -12.05 7.33 12.18
C ARG A 134 -13.36 6.88 11.52
N LYS A 135 -14.47 7.45 11.92
CA LYS A 135 -15.84 7.01 11.62
C LYS A 135 -16.07 6.64 10.15
N ASP A 136 -15.45 7.37 9.22
CA ASP A 136 -15.67 7.21 7.78
C ASP A 136 -14.48 6.55 7.06
N ILE A 137 -13.41 6.17 7.80
CA ILE A 137 -12.24 5.48 7.24
C ILE A 137 -12.38 3.99 7.52
N ILE A 138 -12.75 3.24 6.49
CA ILE A 138 -13.05 1.81 6.55
C ILE A 138 -11.85 1.01 6.04
N GLY A 139 -11.52 -0.06 6.75
CA GLY A 139 -10.45 -1.01 6.43
C GLY A 139 -9.61 -1.38 7.65
N SER A 140 -8.91 -2.50 7.53
CA SER A 140 -8.08 -3.11 8.56
C SER A 140 -6.75 -3.66 8.02
N SER A 141 -6.39 -3.29 6.79
CA SER A 141 -5.14 -3.71 6.18
C SER A 141 -3.92 -3.06 6.85
N LYS A 142 -2.80 -3.78 6.90
CA LYS A 142 -1.55 -3.28 7.49
C LYS A 142 -1.07 -1.96 6.87
N ARG A 143 -1.30 -1.76 5.57
CA ARG A 143 -0.91 -0.51 4.89
C ARG A 143 -1.77 0.66 5.32
N LEU A 144 -3.08 0.44 5.48
CA LEU A 144 -3.98 1.47 6.00
C LEU A 144 -3.65 1.79 7.46
N ASP A 145 -3.39 0.77 8.29
CA ASP A 145 -3.03 0.95 9.70
C ASP A 145 -1.75 1.80 9.86
N ALA A 146 -0.73 1.60 9.02
CA ALA A 146 0.46 2.45 9.01
C ALA A 146 0.13 3.94 8.73
N SER A 147 -0.75 4.22 7.77
CA SER A 147 -1.21 5.59 7.50
C SER A 147 -2.04 6.15 8.65
N LEU A 148 -2.83 5.33 9.34
CA LEU A 148 -3.61 5.72 10.53
C LEU A 148 -2.72 6.00 11.75
N GLU A 149 -1.62 5.28 11.92
CA GLU A 149 -0.62 5.57 12.95
C GLU A 149 0.01 6.95 12.73
N LEU A 150 0.42 7.27 11.50
CA LEU A 150 0.91 8.60 11.15
C LEU A 150 -0.15 9.68 11.35
N LEU A 151 -1.42 9.39 11.01
CA LEU A 151 -2.54 10.30 11.28
C LEU A 151 -2.68 10.60 12.77
N SER A 152 -2.60 9.58 13.62
CA SER A 152 -2.68 9.74 15.08
C SER A 152 -1.56 10.63 15.63
N GLN A 153 -0.33 10.45 15.15
CA GLN A 153 0.82 11.29 15.50
C GLN A 153 0.61 12.73 14.99
N ALA A 154 0.19 12.86 13.74
CA ALA A 154 -0.12 14.12 13.10
C ALA A 154 -1.16 14.90 13.92
N ALA A 155 -2.25 14.26 14.33
CA ALA A 155 -3.35 14.93 15.03
C ALA A 155 -2.92 15.64 16.33
N GLN A 156 -1.90 15.15 17.00
CA GLN A 156 -1.40 15.72 18.26
C GLN A 156 -0.46 16.93 18.09
N SER A 157 -0.03 17.23 16.86
CA SER A 157 0.88 18.33 16.55
C SER A 157 0.22 19.36 15.64
N ASP A 158 0.75 20.59 15.62
CA ASP A 158 0.28 21.66 14.72
C ASP A 158 1.17 21.78 13.45
N VAL A 159 1.99 20.78 13.14
CA VAL A 159 2.81 20.76 11.94
C VAL A 159 1.96 20.72 10.67
N ASN A 160 2.50 21.26 9.58
CA ASN A 160 1.87 21.13 8.26
C ASN A 160 1.89 19.68 7.81
N ILE A 161 0.81 19.23 7.19
CA ILE A 161 0.66 17.85 6.74
C ILE A 161 0.40 17.84 5.24
N LEU A 162 1.14 16.99 4.52
CA LEU A 162 0.90 16.69 3.13
C LEU A 162 0.34 15.27 3.01
N LEU A 163 -0.89 15.16 2.53
CA LEU A 163 -1.54 13.89 2.18
C LEU A 163 -1.28 13.59 0.71
N SER A 164 -0.52 12.56 0.42
CA SER A 164 -0.27 12.09 -0.95
C SER A 164 -1.03 10.80 -1.23
N GLY A 165 -1.45 10.61 -2.47
CA GLY A 165 -2.14 9.38 -2.88
C GLY A 165 -3.04 9.60 -4.08
N GLU A 166 -3.37 8.52 -4.76
CA GLU A 166 -4.20 8.55 -5.96
C GLU A 166 -5.59 9.14 -5.70
N THR A 167 -6.23 9.60 -6.76
CA THR A 167 -7.61 10.06 -6.70
C THR A 167 -8.54 8.95 -6.16
N GLY A 168 -9.42 9.32 -5.22
CA GLY A 168 -10.39 8.38 -4.63
C GLY A 168 -9.85 7.48 -3.52
N THR A 169 -8.63 7.69 -3.01
CA THR A 169 -8.07 6.94 -1.86
C THR A 169 -8.65 7.36 -0.52
N GLY A 170 -9.26 8.55 -0.42
CA GLY A 170 -9.88 9.07 0.80
C GLY A 170 -9.10 10.20 1.48
N LYS A 171 -8.27 10.97 0.77
CA LYS A 171 -7.47 12.09 1.30
C LYS A 171 -8.31 13.08 2.15
N GLU A 172 -9.51 13.46 1.67
CA GLU A 172 -10.40 14.35 2.42
C GLU A 172 -10.88 13.74 3.74
N LEU A 173 -11.18 12.43 3.79
CA LEU A 173 -11.57 11.74 5.01
C LEU A 173 -10.41 11.73 6.04
N PHE A 174 -9.18 11.53 5.56
CA PHE A 174 -7.99 11.64 6.41
C PHE A 174 -7.81 13.05 6.94
N ALA A 175 -7.98 14.09 6.11
CA ALA A 175 -7.89 15.49 6.55
C ALA A 175 -8.95 15.81 7.62
N LYS A 176 -10.19 15.37 7.44
CA LYS A 176 -11.26 15.48 8.44
C LYS A 176 -10.92 14.75 9.74
N ALA A 177 -10.39 13.52 9.63
CA ALA A 177 -9.99 12.75 10.80
C ALA A 177 -8.83 13.41 11.56
N ILE A 178 -7.84 14.01 10.86
CA ILE A 178 -6.76 14.78 11.46
C ILE A 178 -7.33 15.98 12.25
N HIS A 179 -8.27 16.72 11.66
CA HIS A 179 -8.91 17.85 12.32
C HIS A 179 -9.68 17.41 13.57
N HIS A 180 -10.58 16.42 13.46
CA HIS A 180 -11.43 15.96 14.56
C HIS A 180 -10.64 15.36 15.74
N ASN A 181 -9.45 14.82 15.48
CA ASN A 181 -8.58 14.28 16.52
C ASN A 181 -7.52 15.27 17.00
N SER A 182 -7.56 16.53 16.55
CA SER A 182 -6.58 17.56 16.90
C SER A 182 -7.06 18.46 18.05
N ARG A 183 -6.12 19.25 18.57
CA ARG A 183 -6.45 20.32 19.55
C ARG A 183 -7.36 21.40 18.99
N ARG A 184 -7.50 21.47 17.65
CA ARG A 184 -8.31 22.44 16.90
C ARG A 184 -9.66 21.88 16.46
N ALA A 185 -10.07 20.72 16.97
CA ALA A 185 -11.34 20.07 16.61
C ALA A 185 -12.59 20.93 16.87
N GLY A 186 -12.52 21.87 17.80
CA GLY A 186 -13.60 22.85 18.06
C GLY A 186 -13.61 24.07 17.14
N GLY A 187 -12.59 24.22 16.28
CA GLY A 187 -12.50 25.31 15.30
C GLY A 187 -13.10 24.90 13.94
N ASN A 188 -13.06 25.82 12.98
CA ASN A 188 -13.57 25.55 11.64
C ASN A 188 -12.65 24.60 10.87
N PHE A 189 -13.26 23.67 10.12
CA PHE A 189 -12.57 22.90 9.07
C PHE A 189 -12.96 23.51 7.71
N VAL A 190 -12.04 24.30 7.13
CA VAL A 190 -12.27 25.03 5.89
C VAL A 190 -11.61 24.31 4.73
N ILE A 191 -12.41 23.92 3.74
CA ILE A 191 -11.95 23.19 2.55
C ILE A 191 -11.74 24.19 1.42
N VAL A 192 -10.61 24.08 0.75
CA VAL A 192 -10.26 24.78 -0.48
C VAL A 192 -9.99 23.72 -1.56
N ASP A 193 -10.88 23.59 -2.51
CA ASP A 193 -10.65 22.78 -3.71
C ASP A 193 -9.91 23.62 -4.75
N CYS A 194 -8.60 23.40 -4.88
CA CYS A 194 -7.74 24.15 -5.79
C CYS A 194 -8.09 23.90 -7.27
N THR A 195 -8.77 22.79 -7.61
CA THR A 195 -9.19 22.51 -9.00
C THR A 195 -10.36 23.36 -9.46
N SER A 196 -11.22 23.75 -8.53
CA SER A 196 -12.44 24.50 -8.83
C SER A 196 -12.24 26.02 -8.85
N LEU A 197 -11.05 26.52 -8.48
CA LEU A 197 -10.76 27.95 -8.39
C LEU A 197 -10.35 28.54 -9.73
N PRO A 198 -11.12 29.47 -10.34
CA PRO A 198 -10.65 30.22 -11.50
C PRO A 198 -9.41 31.04 -11.13
N GLU A 199 -8.36 31.00 -11.97
CA GLU A 199 -7.10 31.69 -11.73
C GLU A 199 -7.27 33.17 -11.34
N THR A 200 -8.24 33.86 -11.96
CA THR A 200 -8.54 35.27 -11.71
C THR A 200 -9.20 35.54 -10.36
N LEU A 201 -9.78 34.54 -9.71
CA LEU A 201 -10.51 34.68 -8.45
C LEU A 201 -9.83 34.01 -7.26
N VAL A 202 -8.79 33.21 -7.49
CA VAL A 202 -8.08 32.45 -6.44
C VAL A 202 -7.67 33.34 -5.27
N GLU A 203 -7.06 34.51 -5.56
CA GLU A 203 -6.61 35.46 -4.54
C GLU A 203 -7.78 35.99 -3.71
N SER A 204 -8.85 36.39 -4.37
CA SER A 204 -10.07 36.90 -3.72
C SER A 204 -10.77 35.83 -2.89
N VAL A 205 -10.80 34.59 -3.34
CA VAL A 205 -11.41 33.47 -2.57
C VAL A 205 -10.55 33.12 -1.34
N LEU A 206 -9.25 33.03 -1.51
CA LEU A 206 -8.34 32.67 -0.41
C LEU A 206 -8.23 33.79 0.64
N PHE A 207 -8.00 35.02 0.20
CA PHE A 207 -7.66 36.13 1.10
C PHE A 207 -8.81 37.13 1.33
N GLY A 208 -9.89 36.99 0.56
CA GLY A 208 -11.02 37.93 0.61
C GLY A 208 -10.75 39.20 -0.19
N HIS A 209 -11.74 40.05 -0.27
CA HIS A 209 -11.68 41.33 -0.99
C HIS A 209 -12.47 42.43 -0.30
N MET A 210 -12.03 43.65 -0.55
CA MET A 210 -12.75 44.87 -0.13
C MET A 210 -13.73 45.28 -1.22
N ARG A 211 -14.80 45.94 -0.84
CA ARG A 211 -15.76 46.53 -1.78
C ARG A 211 -15.03 47.44 -2.78
N GLY A 212 -15.33 47.27 -4.06
CA GLY A 212 -14.75 48.05 -5.16
C GLY A 212 -13.35 47.68 -5.59
N SER A 213 -12.80 46.56 -5.11
CA SER A 213 -11.45 46.09 -5.48
C SER A 213 -11.33 45.60 -6.92
N PHE A 214 -12.43 45.17 -7.51
CA PHE A 214 -12.53 44.75 -8.93
C PHE A 214 -13.97 44.92 -9.45
N THR A 215 -14.16 44.79 -10.76
CA THR A 215 -15.50 44.87 -11.39
C THR A 215 -16.34 43.69 -10.89
N GLY A 216 -17.39 43.96 -10.13
CA GLY A 216 -18.27 42.95 -9.50
C GLY A 216 -18.09 42.85 -7.97
N ALA A 217 -17.11 43.51 -7.36
CA ALA A 217 -16.91 43.54 -5.91
C ALA A 217 -17.88 44.49 -5.25
N TYR A 218 -19.16 44.16 -5.21
CA TYR A 218 -20.20 45.03 -4.63
C TYR A 218 -20.16 45.08 -3.09
N LEU A 219 -19.67 44.04 -2.44
CA LEU A 219 -19.55 43.88 -0.99
C LEU A 219 -18.12 43.44 -0.64
N SER A 220 -17.70 43.72 0.60
CA SER A 220 -16.47 43.11 1.13
C SER A 220 -16.76 41.68 1.56
N GLN A 221 -15.85 40.75 1.29
CA GLN A 221 -15.99 39.34 1.64
C GLN A 221 -14.72 38.83 2.32
N ASP A 222 -14.91 38.10 3.43
CA ASP A 222 -13.83 37.44 4.14
C ASP A 222 -13.36 36.21 3.34
N GLY A 223 -12.02 36.09 3.19
CA GLY A 223 -11.40 34.93 2.52
C GLY A 223 -11.39 33.66 3.36
N LEU A 224 -11.18 32.53 2.69
CA LEU A 224 -11.17 31.22 3.34
C LEU A 224 -10.05 31.08 4.39
N VAL A 225 -8.91 31.75 4.20
CA VAL A 225 -7.82 31.81 5.19
C VAL A 225 -8.27 32.46 6.50
N LYS A 226 -9.09 33.51 6.45
CA LYS A 226 -9.67 34.13 7.65
C LYS A 226 -10.70 33.25 8.32
N GLN A 227 -11.52 32.56 7.53
CA GLN A 227 -12.53 31.62 8.04
C GLN A 227 -11.91 30.44 8.78
N ALA A 228 -10.68 30.05 8.41
CA ALA A 228 -9.91 28.97 9.04
C ALA A 228 -9.21 29.39 10.35
N ASP A 229 -9.36 30.66 10.80
CA ASP A 229 -8.72 31.12 12.01
C ASP A 229 -9.07 30.25 13.21
N LYS A 230 -8.05 29.88 14.02
CA LYS A 230 -8.13 28.94 15.16
C LYS A 230 -8.60 27.52 14.79
N GLY A 231 -8.75 27.23 13.49
CA GLY A 231 -9.19 25.97 12.94
C GLY A 231 -8.15 25.27 12.06
N THR A 232 -8.62 24.60 11.03
CA THR A 232 -7.80 23.88 10.04
C THR A 232 -8.18 24.34 8.63
N LEU A 233 -7.18 24.73 7.85
CA LEU A 233 -7.30 24.98 6.42
C LEU A 233 -6.88 23.72 5.67
N PHE A 234 -7.79 23.13 4.91
CA PHE A 234 -7.53 21.98 4.06
C PHE A 234 -7.49 22.40 2.61
N LEU A 235 -6.34 22.20 1.95
CA LEU A 235 -6.17 22.43 0.52
C LEU A 235 -6.23 21.09 -0.21
N ASP A 236 -7.30 20.87 -0.93
CA ASP A 236 -7.40 19.68 -1.80
C ASP A 236 -6.77 19.97 -3.17
N GLU A 237 -6.00 19.00 -3.67
CA GLU A 237 -5.25 19.07 -4.92
C GLU A 237 -4.35 20.32 -5.02
N ILE A 238 -3.48 20.52 -4.02
CA ILE A 238 -2.55 21.68 -3.93
C ILE A 238 -1.68 21.86 -5.16
N GLY A 239 -1.39 20.76 -5.91
CA GLY A 239 -0.65 20.83 -7.17
C GLY A 239 -1.34 21.63 -8.26
N GLU A 240 -2.64 21.93 -8.12
CA GLU A 240 -3.42 22.76 -9.06
C GLU A 240 -3.34 24.26 -8.72
N LEU A 241 -2.73 24.64 -7.58
CA LEU A 241 -2.61 26.05 -7.20
C LEU A 241 -1.72 26.80 -8.21
N PRO A 242 -2.21 27.88 -8.84
CA PRO A 242 -1.44 28.64 -9.82
C PRO A 242 -0.09 29.11 -9.26
N LEU A 243 0.96 29.04 -10.06
CA LEU A 243 2.34 29.37 -9.67
C LEU A 243 2.45 30.78 -9.08
N ALA A 244 1.70 31.76 -9.61
CA ALA A 244 1.63 33.12 -9.10
C ALA A 244 1.12 33.17 -7.65
N MET A 245 0.18 32.29 -7.30
CA MET A 245 -0.44 32.22 -5.97
C MET A 245 0.42 31.49 -4.95
N GLN A 246 1.25 30.55 -5.40
CA GLN A 246 2.13 29.78 -4.52
C GLN A 246 3.05 30.69 -3.69
N LYS A 247 3.58 31.79 -4.28
CA LYS A 247 4.40 32.76 -3.57
C LYS A 247 3.63 33.51 -2.46
N SER A 248 2.44 33.97 -2.77
CA SER A 248 1.58 34.67 -1.81
C SER A 248 1.14 33.72 -0.68
N PHE A 249 0.82 32.49 -1.04
CA PHE A 249 0.41 31.46 -0.08
C PHE A 249 1.56 31.05 0.86
N LEU A 250 2.79 30.88 0.33
CA LEU A 250 3.98 30.63 1.14
C LEU A 250 4.17 31.70 2.22
N ARG A 251 3.98 32.98 1.85
CA ARG A 251 4.07 34.08 2.82
C ARG A 251 3.03 33.93 3.94
N VAL A 252 1.80 33.55 3.59
CA VAL A 252 0.72 33.35 4.57
C VAL A 252 1.03 32.19 5.53
N ILE A 253 1.60 31.07 5.03
CA ILE A 253 2.02 29.94 5.88
C ILE A 253 3.15 30.36 6.86
N HIS A 254 4.02 31.29 6.44
CA HIS A 254 5.16 31.74 7.25
C HIS A 254 4.77 32.78 8.30
N GLU A 255 4.03 33.81 7.86
CA GLU A 255 3.76 35.00 8.67
C GLU A 255 2.43 34.90 9.42
N HIS A 256 1.56 33.94 9.07
CA HIS A 256 0.17 33.83 9.54
C HIS A 256 -0.60 35.18 9.38
N ARG A 257 -0.23 35.91 8.32
CA ARG A 257 -0.82 37.21 7.95
C ARG A 257 -1.03 37.28 6.46
N PHE A 258 -2.08 37.94 6.06
CA PHE A 258 -2.41 38.19 4.67
C PHE A 258 -3.11 39.54 4.51
N ARG A 259 -3.22 39.98 3.25
CA ARG A 259 -3.92 41.22 2.93
C ARG A 259 -5.04 40.90 1.93
N PRO A 260 -6.29 41.29 2.25
CA PRO A 260 -7.39 41.15 1.29
C PRO A 260 -7.15 41.97 0.01
N VAL A 261 -7.70 41.51 -1.12
CA VAL A 261 -7.59 42.25 -2.38
C VAL A 261 -8.20 43.63 -2.26
N GLY A 262 -7.46 44.69 -2.61
CA GLY A 262 -7.86 46.09 -2.43
C GLY A 262 -7.79 46.60 -0.99
N GLY A 263 -7.36 45.78 -0.03
CA GLY A 263 -7.18 46.15 1.37
C GLY A 263 -5.82 46.75 1.64
N SER A 264 -5.74 47.70 2.60
CA SER A 264 -4.49 48.34 3.06
C SER A 264 -3.93 47.70 4.34
N ARG A 265 -4.75 46.98 5.12
CA ARG A 265 -4.38 46.40 6.41
C ARG A 265 -4.14 44.88 6.28
N GLU A 266 -3.12 44.42 7.01
CA GLU A 266 -2.88 42.99 7.16
C GLU A 266 -3.82 42.40 8.21
N ILE A 267 -4.31 41.20 7.95
CA ILE A 267 -5.17 40.41 8.83
C ILE A 267 -4.37 39.20 9.29
N ALA A 268 -4.36 38.93 10.59
CA ALA A 268 -3.77 37.73 11.15
C ALA A 268 -4.76 36.53 11.09
N SER A 269 -4.27 35.33 10.84
CA SER A 269 -5.04 34.09 10.93
C SER A 269 -4.12 32.97 11.40
N ASP A 270 -4.45 32.37 12.54
CA ASP A 270 -3.75 31.25 13.14
C ASP A 270 -4.48 29.96 12.78
N PHE A 271 -4.12 29.35 11.66
CA PHE A 271 -4.70 28.10 11.19
C PHE A 271 -3.65 27.00 11.13
N ARG A 272 -4.10 25.76 11.26
CA ARG A 272 -3.33 24.57 10.94
C ARG A 272 -3.53 24.24 9.46
N LEU A 273 -2.44 23.88 8.75
CA LEU A 273 -2.50 23.54 7.33
C LEU A 273 -2.46 22.02 7.13
N VAL A 274 -3.43 21.51 6.36
CA VAL A 274 -3.41 20.18 5.78
C VAL A 274 -3.54 20.35 4.27
N ALA A 275 -2.62 19.80 3.48
CA ALA A 275 -2.66 19.84 2.03
C ALA A 275 -2.79 18.43 1.47
N ALA A 276 -3.47 18.25 0.36
CA ALA A 276 -3.62 16.97 -0.33
C ALA A 276 -3.25 17.09 -1.82
N THR A 277 -2.70 16.04 -2.39
CA THR A 277 -2.39 15.97 -3.81
C THR A 277 -2.38 14.52 -4.32
N ASN A 278 -2.70 14.35 -5.59
CA ASN A 278 -2.50 13.13 -6.36
C ASN A 278 -1.31 13.23 -7.33
N ARG A 279 -0.65 14.40 -7.38
CA ARG A 279 0.49 14.66 -8.27
C ARG A 279 1.81 14.49 -7.54
N ASP A 280 2.84 14.15 -8.29
CA ASP A 280 4.23 14.20 -7.84
C ASP A 280 4.71 15.66 -7.83
N LEU A 281 4.76 16.27 -6.63
CA LEU A 281 5.17 17.66 -6.49
C LEU A 281 6.68 17.85 -6.74
N GLU A 282 7.51 16.83 -6.54
CA GLU A 282 8.96 16.90 -6.82
C GLU A 282 9.18 16.95 -8.34
N GLU A 283 8.46 16.15 -9.11
CA GLU A 283 8.49 16.23 -10.56
C GLU A 283 7.99 17.59 -11.06
N MET A 284 6.94 18.15 -10.43
CA MET A 284 6.43 19.49 -10.75
C MET A 284 7.43 20.58 -10.44
N VAL A 285 8.21 20.48 -9.37
CA VAL A 285 9.33 21.41 -9.06
C VAL A 285 10.39 21.33 -10.15
N GLY A 286 10.81 20.14 -10.56
CA GLY A 286 11.76 19.94 -11.66
C GLY A 286 11.30 20.55 -12.99
N ARG A 287 9.99 20.64 -13.22
CA ARG A 287 9.38 21.27 -14.40
C ARG A 287 9.07 22.76 -14.23
N GLY A 288 9.38 23.37 -13.10
CA GLY A 288 9.07 24.77 -12.78
C GLY A 288 7.57 25.06 -12.62
N GLN A 289 6.74 24.05 -12.37
CA GLN A 289 5.28 24.16 -12.18
C GLN A 289 4.90 24.32 -10.71
N PHE A 290 5.79 23.97 -9.80
CA PHE A 290 5.62 24.11 -8.37
C PHE A 290 6.88 24.69 -7.74
N ARG A 291 6.74 25.52 -6.68
CA ARG A 291 7.88 26.13 -6.01
C ARG A 291 8.49 25.18 -5.00
N GLU A 292 9.80 25.06 -5.03
CA GLU A 292 10.55 24.21 -4.11
C GLU A 292 10.41 24.67 -2.64
N ASP A 293 10.44 25.99 -2.40
CA ASP A 293 10.30 26.56 -1.06
C ASP A 293 8.92 26.26 -0.43
N LEU A 294 7.86 26.27 -1.24
CA LEU A 294 6.53 25.89 -0.80
C LEU A 294 6.47 24.39 -0.50
N LEU A 295 7.05 23.55 -1.34
CA LEU A 295 7.08 22.09 -1.13
C LEU A 295 7.77 21.75 0.20
N PHE A 296 8.94 22.36 0.50
CA PHE A 296 9.63 22.15 1.77
C PHE A 296 8.77 22.55 2.98
N ARG A 297 7.97 23.59 2.86
CA ARG A 297 7.09 24.02 3.94
C ARG A 297 5.87 23.14 4.13
N LEU A 298 5.34 22.55 3.05
CA LEU A 298 4.17 21.65 3.10
C LEU A 298 4.52 20.26 3.66
N ARG A 299 5.69 19.72 3.34
CA ARG A 299 6.09 18.35 3.68
C ARG A 299 6.72 18.18 5.08
N SER A 300 6.29 18.98 6.07
CA SER A 300 6.76 18.78 7.45
C SER A 300 6.42 17.39 7.98
N LEU A 301 5.26 16.87 7.60
CA LEU A 301 4.87 15.47 7.78
C LEU A 301 4.13 15.00 6.52
N VAL A 302 4.57 13.90 5.92
CA VAL A 302 3.92 13.31 4.74
C VAL A 302 3.19 12.04 5.16
N ILE A 303 1.93 11.90 4.76
CA ILE A 303 1.13 10.69 4.94
C ILE A 303 0.73 10.19 3.55
N GLU A 304 1.27 9.05 3.15
CA GLU A 304 0.91 8.40 1.91
C GLU A 304 -0.28 7.47 2.12
N LEU A 305 -1.33 7.68 1.31
CA LEU A 305 -2.52 6.85 1.35
C LEU A 305 -2.38 5.73 0.31
N PRO A 306 -2.46 4.45 0.75
CA PRO A 306 -2.34 3.34 -0.16
C PRO A 306 -3.50 3.28 -1.15
N SER A 307 -3.19 2.94 -2.40
CA SER A 307 -4.20 2.65 -3.41
C SER A 307 -5.01 1.40 -3.03
N LEU A 308 -6.24 1.29 -3.53
CA LEU A 308 -7.12 0.15 -3.17
C LEU A 308 -6.55 -1.20 -3.62
N ARG A 309 -5.79 -1.23 -4.73
CA ARG A 309 -5.10 -2.45 -5.19
C ARG A 309 -3.97 -2.91 -4.27
N GLU A 310 -3.46 -2.03 -3.42
CA GLU A 310 -2.41 -2.33 -2.43
C GLU A 310 -2.98 -2.75 -1.07
N ARG A 311 -4.30 -2.57 -0.86
CA ARG A 311 -5.05 -2.97 0.33
C ARG A 311 -6.28 -3.80 -0.03
N ARG A 312 -6.08 -4.84 -0.83
CA ARG A 312 -7.17 -5.69 -1.34
C ARG A 312 -7.98 -6.35 -0.24
N GLU A 313 -7.38 -6.57 0.91
CA GLU A 313 -8.02 -7.11 2.11
C GLU A 313 -9.21 -6.24 2.56
N ASP A 314 -9.13 -4.92 2.35
CA ASP A 314 -10.18 -3.96 2.72
C ASP A 314 -11.36 -3.94 1.74
N ILE A 315 -11.21 -4.48 0.51
CA ILE A 315 -12.25 -4.42 -0.53
C ILE A 315 -13.57 -5.05 -0.04
N LYS A 316 -13.47 -6.16 0.68
CA LYS A 316 -14.67 -6.86 1.19
C LYS A 316 -15.40 -6.00 2.23
N GLU A 317 -14.67 -5.44 3.19
CA GLU A 317 -15.22 -4.60 4.24
C GLU A 317 -15.84 -3.33 3.66
N LEU A 318 -15.13 -2.65 2.75
CA LEU A 318 -15.62 -1.48 2.01
C LEU A 318 -16.90 -1.79 1.23
N THR A 319 -16.92 -2.91 0.50
CA THR A 319 -18.09 -3.34 -0.29
C THR A 319 -19.31 -3.56 0.58
N LEU A 320 -19.16 -4.25 1.71
CA LEU A 320 -20.27 -4.51 2.64
C LEU A 320 -20.76 -3.20 3.27
N HIS A 321 -19.87 -2.35 3.73
CA HIS A 321 -20.20 -1.07 4.35
C HIS A 321 -20.98 -0.16 3.38
N TYR A 322 -20.42 0.08 2.19
CA TYR A 322 -21.05 0.98 1.23
C TYR A 322 -22.34 0.39 0.62
N MET A 323 -22.39 -0.92 0.42
CA MET A 323 -23.65 -1.54 -0.04
C MET A 323 -24.76 -1.40 1.00
N GLY A 324 -24.46 -1.60 2.29
CA GLY A 324 -25.42 -1.36 3.36
C GLY A 324 -25.93 0.08 3.40
N ALA A 325 -25.00 1.06 3.30
CA ALA A 325 -25.35 2.48 3.24
C ALA A 325 -26.19 2.84 1.99
N LEU A 326 -25.87 2.26 0.83
CA LEU A 326 -26.63 2.45 -0.41
C LEU A 326 -28.04 1.84 -0.32
N CYS A 327 -28.17 0.61 0.20
CA CYS A 327 -29.48 -0.02 0.41
C CYS A 327 -30.36 0.84 1.32
N GLN A 328 -29.79 1.31 2.44
CA GLN A 328 -30.52 2.20 3.36
C GLN A 328 -30.93 3.52 2.68
N ARG A 329 -30.04 4.15 1.92
CA ARG A 329 -30.31 5.41 1.18
C ARG A 329 -31.44 5.27 0.15
N PHE A 330 -31.49 4.12 -0.54
CA PHE A 330 -32.51 3.86 -1.58
C PHE A 330 -33.76 3.16 -1.04
N GLY A 331 -33.82 2.85 0.25
CA GLY A 331 -34.96 2.15 0.85
C GLY A 331 -35.10 0.70 0.36
N LEU A 332 -33.99 0.04 0.03
CA LEU A 332 -33.94 -1.33 -0.47
C LEU A 332 -33.49 -2.31 0.61
N GLU A 333 -33.98 -3.53 0.49
CA GLU A 333 -33.51 -4.63 1.32
C GLU A 333 -32.02 -4.92 1.10
N PRO A 334 -31.29 -5.38 2.13
CA PRO A 334 -29.89 -5.76 2.00
C PRO A 334 -29.68 -6.80 0.89
N LYS A 335 -28.66 -6.59 0.06
CA LYS A 335 -28.34 -7.46 -1.06
C LYS A 335 -27.24 -8.46 -0.69
N GLY A 336 -27.41 -9.71 -1.12
CA GLY A 336 -26.35 -10.71 -1.11
C GLY A 336 -25.40 -10.58 -2.30
N PHE A 337 -24.29 -11.32 -2.27
CA PHE A 337 -23.27 -11.31 -3.32
C PHE A 337 -22.95 -12.74 -3.74
N SER A 338 -22.92 -13.02 -5.04
CA SER A 338 -22.47 -14.30 -5.54
C SER A 338 -20.96 -14.48 -5.40
N PRO A 339 -20.43 -15.71 -5.32
CA PRO A 339 -18.98 -15.96 -5.32
C PRO A 339 -18.26 -15.33 -6.51
N ASP A 340 -18.87 -15.36 -7.69
CA ASP A 340 -18.33 -14.77 -8.91
C ASP A 340 -18.29 -13.24 -8.84
N PHE A 341 -19.26 -12.60 -8.16
CA PHE A 341 -19.23 -11.16 -7.90
C PHE A 341 -18.02 -10.79 -7.04
N TRP A 342 -17.77 -11.51 -5.96
CA TRP A 342 -16.60 -11.31 -5.11
C TRP A 342 -15.30 -11.50 -5.88
N SER A 343 -15.23 -12.54 -6.71
CA SER A 343 -14.07 -12.76 -7.59
C SER A 343 -13.83 -11.57 -8.51
N ALA A 344 -14.87 -11.07 -9.17
CA ALA A 344 -14.76 -9.93 -10.08
C ALA A 344 -14.28 -8.65 -9.36
N VAL A 345 -14.86 -8.34 -8.20
CA VAL A 345 -14.51 -7.15 -7.40
C VAL A 345 -13.07 -7.22 -6.87
N ASN A 346 -12.59 -8.40 -6.46
CA ASN A 346 -11.23 -8.59 -5.95
C ASN A 346 -10.15 -8.58 -7.04
N HIS A 347 -10.48 -9.01 -8.27
CA HIS A 347 -9.51 -9.04 -9.38
C HIS A 347 -9.39 -7.72 -10.13
N TYR A 348 -10.34 -6.84 -9.98
CA TYR A 348 -10.28 -5.53 -10.62
C TYR A 348 -9.27 -4.61 -9.93
N LYS A 349 -8.54 -3.77 -10.68
CA LYS A 349 -7.44 -2.95 -10.16
C LYS A 349 -7.88 -1.66 -9.47
N TRP A 350 -9.11 -1.24 -9.65
CA TRP A 350 -9.70 -0.03 -9.08
C TRP A 350 -8.86 1.24 -9.32
N PRO A 351 -8.64 1.68 -10.57
CA PRO A 351 -7.86 2.89 -10.85
C PRO A 351 -8.45 4.15 -10.19
N GLY A 352 -9.77 4.22 -9.99
CA GLY A 352 -10.45 5.28 -9.24
C GLY A 352 -10.63 4.98 -7.75
N ASN A 353 -9.95 3.95 -7.23
CA ASN A 353 -9.90 3.56 -5.83
C ASN A 353 -11.30 3.40 -5.19
N VAL A 354 -11.48 3.87 -3.96
CA VAL A 354 -12.75 3.73 -3.22
C VAL A 354 -13.88 4.51 -3.90
N ARG A 355 -13.58 5.66 -4.51
CA ARG A 355 -14.60 6.45 -5.24
C ARG A 355 -15.19 5.65 -6.39
N GLU A 356 -14.38 4.98 -7.17
CA GLU A 356 -14.82 4.10 -8.27
C GLU A 356 -15.57 2.87 -7.73
N LEU A 357 -15.09 2.25 -6.67
CA LEU A 357 -15.78 1.11 -6.03
C LEU A 357 -17.21 1.50 -5.62
N VAL A 358 -17.39 2.62 -4.92
CA VAL A 358 -18.71 3.10 -4.50
C VAL A 358 -19.64 3.35 -5.69
N GLN A 359 -19.13 4.01 -6.75
CA GLN A 359 -19.89 4.24 -7.97
C GLN A 359 -20.28 2.94 -8.68
N ALA A 360 -19.38 1.95 -8.69
CA ALA A 360 -19.64 0.64 -9.29
C ALA A 360 -20.70 -0.14 -8.50
N LEU A 361 -20.65 -0.07 -7.16
CA LEU A 361 -21.67 -0.66 -6.29
C LEU A 361 -23.03 -0.01 -6.45
N GLU A 362 -23.10 1.33 -6.55
CA GLU A 362 -24.35 2.05 -6.80
C GLU A 362 -24.98 1.64 -8.15
N LYS A 363 -24.17 1.57 -9.22
CA LYS A 363 -24.64 1.06 -10.51
C LYS A 363 -25.08 -0.39 -10.47
N ALA A 364 -24.36 -1.25 -9.72
CA ALA A 364 -24.74 -2.65 -9.57
C ALA A 364 -26.07 -2.79 -8.82
N LEU A 365 -26.28 -2.01 -7.77
CA LEU A 365 -27.53 -1.98 -7.01
C LEU A 365 -28.73 -1.56 -7.89
N LEU A 366 -28.57 -0.47 -8.66
CA LEU A 366 -29.60 0.00 -9.57
C LEU A 366 -29.89 -1.00 -10.71
N SER A 367 -28.88 -1.71 -11.19
CA SER A 367 -29.01 -2.73 -12.23
C SER A 367 -29.72 -3.99 -11.73
N ALA A 368 -29.51 -4.36 -10.47
CA ALA A 368 -30.11 -5.55 -9.88
C ALA A 368 -31.61 -5.37 -9.53
N LYS A 369 -32.09 -4.12 -9.43
CA LYS A 369 -33.49 -3.81 -9.06
C LYS A 369 -33.95 -4.65 -7.84
N GLU A 370 -34.89 -5.58 -8.05
CA GLU A 370 -35.49 -6.43 -7.04
C GLU A 370 -34.70 -7.73 -6.78
N GLU A 371 -33.69 -8.05 -7.62
CA GLU A 371 -32.91 -9.27 -7.39
C GLU A 371 -32.19 -9.20 -6.04
N PRO A 372 -32.34 -10.22 -5.15
CA PRO A 372 -31.75 -10.18 -3.81
C PRO A 372 -30.25 -10.43 -3.80
N ILE A 373 -29.68 -10.99 -4.87
CA ILE A 373 -28.28 -11.35 -5.00
C ILE A 373 -27.64 -10.59 -6.17
N LEU A 374 -26.47 -9.99 -5.91
CA LEU A 374 -25.66 -9.34 -6.92
C LEU A 374 -24.75 -10.36 -7.63
N TYR A 375 -24.78 -10.34 -8.96
CA TYR A 375 -23.96 -11.15 -9.85
C TYR A 375 -23.01 -10.24 -10.66
N PRO A 376 -21.93 -10.77 -11.28
CA PRO A 376 -21.07 -9.99 -12.15
C PRO A 376 -21.80 -9.22 -13.27
N LYS A 377 -22.94 -9.74 -13.74
CA LYS A 377 -23.77 -9.07 -14.77
C LYS A 377 -24.25 -7.68 -14.35
N HIS A 378 -24.38 -7.41 -13.04
CA HIS A 378 -24.82 -6.13 -12.50
C HIS A 378 -23.68 -5.11 -12.42
N LEU A 379 -22.41 -5.56 -12.40
CA LEU A 379 -21.28 -4.65 -12.44
C LEU A 379 -21.20 -3.88 -13.76
N PRO A 380 -20.67 -2.65 -13.74
CA PRO A 380 -20.42 -1.87 -14.94
C PRO A 380 -19.69 -2.64 -16.03
N THR A 381 -20.05 -2.40 -17.30
CA THR A 381 -19.50 -3.16 -18.44
C THR A 381 -17.99 -3.08 -18.55
N TYR A 382 -17.37 -1.93 -18.22
CA TYR A 382 -15.92 -1.76 -18.27
C TYR A 382 -15.19 -2.65 -17.27
N ILE A 383 -15.74 -2.88 -16.07
CA ILE A 383 -15.20 -3.81 -15.07
C ILE A 383 -15.28 -5.24 -15.59
N ARG A 384 -16.46 -5.62 -16.12
CA ARG A 384 -16.69 -6.97 -16.67
C ARG A 384 -15.73 -7.30 -17.81
N ILE A 385 -15.50 -6.34 -18.72
CA ILE A 385 -14.55 -6.50 -19.82
C ILE A 385 -13.12 -6.70 -19.29
N GLN A 386 -12.70 -5.90 -18.33
CA GLN A 386 -11.34 -6.00 -17.81
C GLN A 386 -11.12 -7.28 -17.02
N VAL A 387 -12.09 -7.72 -16.21
CA VAL A 387 -12.03 -9.00 -15.50
C VAL A 387 -11.98 -10.17 -16.49
N ALA A 388 -12.79 -10.13 -17.56
CA ALA A 388 -12.74 -11.14 -18.61
C ALA A 388 -11.36 -11.18 -19.29
N ARG A 389 -10.78 -10.04 -19.67
CA ARG A 389 -9.44 -9.96 -20.26
C ARG A 389 -8.36 -10.55 -19.37
N ASN A 390 -8.38 -10.22 -18.06
CA ASN A 390 -7.44 -10.74 -17.10
C ASN A 390 -7.60 -12.26 -16.88
N GLY A 391 -8.84 -12.77 -16.95
CA GLY A 391 -9.13 -14.19 -16.88
C GLY A 391 -8.55 -14.99 -18.06
N PHE A 392 -8.46 -14.39 -19.25
CA PHE A 392 -7.79 -15.00 -20.40
C PHE A 392 -6.26 -14.90 -20.31
N SER A 393 -5.73 -13.85 -19.69
CA SER A 393 -4.27 -13.66 -19.50
C SER A 393 -3.70 -14.54 -18.40
N ASN A 394 -4.50 -14.99 -17.43
CA ASN A 394 -4.09 -15.87 -16.33
C ASN A 394 -4.38 -17.37 -16.57
N LYS A 395 -4.91 -17.76 -17.73
CA LYS A 395 -4.67 -19.15 -18.13
C LYS A 395 -3.17 -19.26 -18.34
N PRO A 396 -2.47 -20.18 -17.63
CA PRO A 396 -1.12 -20.48 -18.02
C PRO A 396 -1.23 -20.84 -19.50
N LEU A 397 -0.64 -20.02 -20.36
CA LEU A 397 -0.22 -20.46 -21.67
C LEU A 397 0.50 -21.76 -21.34
N LEU A 398 -0.10 -22.88 -21.71
CA LEU A 398 0.65 -24.12 -21.82
C LEU A 398 1.97 -23.67 -22.41
N GLN A 399 3.06 -23.83 -21.66
CA GLN A 399 4.39 -23.47 -22.11
C GLN A 399 4.54 -24.16 -23.47
N GLU A 400 4.34 -23.39 -24.53
CA GLU A 400 4.89 -23.73 -25.81
C GLU A 400 6.39 -23.74 -25.55
N GLN A 401 6.94 -24.96 -25.55
CA GLN A 401 8.38 -25.14 -25.63
C GLN A 401 8.88 -24.23 -26.76
N PRO A 402 10.03 -23.56 -26.60
CA PRO A 402 10.53 -22.63 -27.60
C PRO A 402 10.70 -23.43 -28.91
N GLN A 403 9.78 -23.24 -29.83
CA GLN A 403 9.93 -23.75 -31.19
C GLN A 403 11.01 -22.93 -31.86
N ALA A 404 12.10 -23.60 -32.14
CA ALA A 404 13.11 -23.14 -33.06
C ALA A 404 12.46 -22.74 -34.40
N GLY A 405 12.79 -21.53 -34.89
CA GLY A 405 12.77 -21.06 -36.27
C GLY A 405 11.51 -21.24 -37.13
N PRO A 406 11.35 -20.50 -38.21
CA PRO A 406 10.15 -20.56 -39.04
C PRO A 406 10.09 -21.93 -39.73
N ALA A 407 9.30 -22.83 -39.13
CA ALA A 407 8.99 -24.11 -39.75
C ALA A 407 7.87 -23.91 -40.77
N ALA A 408 8.13 -24.41 -41.96
CA ALA A 408 7.22 -24.49 -43.06
C ALA A 408 5.82 -24.95 -42.66
N PHE A 409 4.79 -24.34 -43.26
CA PHE A 409 3.38 -24.71 -43.10
C PHE A 409 3.20 -26.22 -43.35
N ALA A 410 3.13 -26.98 -42.26
CA ALA A 410 2.66 -28.34 -42.32
C ALA A 410 1.15 -28.31 -42.60
N ALA A 411 0.71 -29.10 -43.54
CA ALA A 411 -0.70 -29.21 -43.89
C ALA A 411 -1.53 -29.58 -42.65
N PRO A 412 -2.73 -28.96 -42.44
CA PRO A 412 -3.57 -29.27 -41.29
C PRO A 412 -3.91 -30.77 -41.28
N LEU A 413 -3.89 -31.37 -40.10
CA LEU A 413 -4.30 -32.76 -39.88
C LEU A 413 -5.71 -32.98 -40.45
N SER A 414 -5.97 -34.15 -40.98
CA SER A 414 -7.34 -34.50 -41.40
C SER A 414 -8.29 -34.39 -40.18
N LEU A 415 -9.54 -33.99 -40.40
CA LEU A 415 -10.54 -33.86 -39.35
C LEU A 415 -10.64 -35.14 -38.47
N LYS A 416 -10.47 -36.30 -39.09
CA LYS A 416 -10.49 -37.59 -38.40
C LYS A 416 -9.28 -37.79 -37.46
N GLU A 417 -8.12 -37.36 -37.87
CA GLU A 417 -6.90 -37.38 -37.03
C GLU A 417 -6.97 -36.33 -35.92
N PHE A 418 -7.45 -35.14 -36.21
CA PHE A 418 -7.68 -34.10 -35.21
C PHE A 418 -8.65 -34.59 -34.13
N HIS A 419 -9.82 -35.15 -34.51
CA HIS A 419 -10.78 -35.69 -33.53
C HIS A 419 -10.14 -36.82 -32.70
N ARG A 420 -9.39 -37.74 -33.33
CA ARG A 420 -8.73 -38.82 -32.59
C ARG A 420 -7.73 -38.31 -31.57
N THR A 421 -6.92 -37.30 -31.94
CA THR A 421 -5.91 -36.71 -31.05
C THR A 421 -6.58 -35.96 -29.91
N ALA A 422 -7.60 -35.15 -30.19
CA ALA A 422 -8.34 -34.37 -29.19
C ALA A 422 -9.05 -35.29 -28.18
N ILE A 423 -9.74 -36.34 -28.66
CA ILE A 423 -10.43 -37.29 -27.76
C ILE A 423 -9.41 -38.04 -26.90
N THR A 424 -8.28 -38.47 -27.49
CA THR A 424 -7.23 -39.22 -26.76
C THR A 424 -6.65 -38.33 -25.63
N ALA A 425 -6.36 -37.06 -25.89
CA ALA A 425 -5.86 -36.13 -24.91
C ALA A 425 -6.88 -35.87 -23.76
N ALA A 426 -8.15 -35.69 -24.12
CA ALA A 426 -9.21 -35.47 -23.16
C ALA A 426 -9.46 -36.69 -22.25
N GLU A 427 -9.49 -37.89 -22.84
CA GLU A 427 -9.63 -39.15 -22.08
C GLU A 427 -8.41 -39.40 -21.17
N GLN A 428 -7.20 -39.13 -21.63
CA GLN A 428 -6.01 -39.26 -20.79
C GLN A 428 -6.01 -38.33 -19.61
N GLN A 429 -6.44 -37.08 -19.78
CA GLN A 429 -6.57 -36.13 -18.68
C GLN A 429 -7.66 -36.58 -17.70
N TYR A 430 -8.83 -36.98 -18.19
CA TYR A 430 -9.94 -37.47 -17.34
C TYR A 430 -9.48 -38.65 -16.46
N PHE A 431 -8.78 -39.65 -17.00
CA PHE A 431 -8.34 -40.78 -16.19
C PHE A 431 -7.22 -40.43 -15.21
N LYS A 432 -6.38 -39.46 -15.50
CA LYS A 432 -5.45 -38.92 -14.51
C LYS A 432 -6.19 -38.29 -13.33
N ASP A 433 -7.14 -37.39 -13.60
CA ASP A 433 -7.90 -36.69 -12.59
C ASP A 433 -8.77 -37.68 -11.77
N LEU A 434 -9.36 -38.67 -12.42
CA LEU A 434 -10.14 -39.72 -11.76
C LEU A 434 -9.28 -40.55 -10.77
N MET A 435 -8.05 -40.92 -11.18
CA MET A 435 -7.15 -41.70 -10.30
C MET A 435 -6.62 -40.85 -9.14
N LEU A 436 -6.38 -39.56 -9.35
CA LEU A 436 -6.04 -38.61 -8.29
C LEU A 436 -7.21 -38.46 -7.30
N PHE A 437 -8.43 -38.25 -7.80
CA PHE A 437 -9.62 -38.13 -6.97
C PHE A 437 -9.89 -39.39 -6.13
N ALA A 438 -9.75 -40.57 -6.74
CA ALA A 438 -9.92 -41.85 -6.08
C ALA A 438 -8.71 -42.29 -5.23
N SER A 439 -7.66 -41.47 -5.12
CA SER A 439 -6.42 -41.77 -4.37
C SER A 439 -5.86 -43.16 -4.71
N GLY A 440 -5.91 -43.55 -5.98
CA GLY A 440 -5.49 -44.86 -6.46
C GLY A 440 -6.45 -46.01 -6.22
N ASN A 441 -7.59 -45.80 -5.56
CA ASN A 441 -8.59 -46.82 -5.26
C ASN A 441 -9.44 -47.16 -6.50
N ILE A 442 -9.27 -48.35 -7.02
CA ILE A 442 -9.94 -48.85 -8.26
C ILE A 442 -11.47 -48.97 -8.05
N GLU A 443 -11.94 -49.36 -6.87
CA GLU A 443 -13.36 -49.52 -6.63
C GLU A 443 -14.08 -48.16 -6.63
N GLU A 444 -13.49 -47.18 -6.02
CA GLU A 444 -13.98 -45.79 -6.03
C GLU A 444 -13.93 -45.20 -7.44
N ALA A 445 -12.85 -45.41 -8.17
CA ALA A 445 -12.72 -44.95 -9.55
C ALA A 445 -13.78 -45.60 -10.47
N CYS A 446 -14.11 -46.88 -10.28
CA CYS A 446 -15.19 -47.53 -10.98
C CYS A 446 -16.56 -46.94 -10.61
N ARG A 447 -16.79 -46.64 -9.33
CA ARG A 447 -18.03 -46.02 -8.85
C ARG A 447 -18.27 -44.66 -9.46
N VAL A 448 -17.24 -43.82 -9.49
CA VAL A 448 -17.33 -42.45 -10.00
C VAL A 448 -17.45 -42.41 -11.52
N SER A 449 -16.68 -43.26 -12.24
CA SER A 449 -16.68 -43.27 -13.70
C SER A 449 -17.82 -44.08 -14.32
N GLY A 450 -18.52 -44.93 -13.54
CA GLY A 450 -19.51 -45.84 -14.06
C GLY A 450 -18.97 -46.97 -14.91
N LEU A 451 -17.63 -47.19 -14.93
CA LEU A 451 -16.98 -48.21 -15.73
C LEU A 451 -16.80 -49.52 -14.94
N SER A 452 -16.87 -50.64 -15.65
CA SER A 452 -16.51 -51.91 -15.06
C SER A 452 -15.00 -52.00 -14.80
N ARG A 453 -14.57 -52.76 -13.80
CA ARG A 453 -13.18 -52.91 -13.38
C ARG A 453 -12.26 -53.30 -14.54
N SER A 454 -12.71 -54.29 -15.38
CA SER A 454 -11.96 -54.72 -16.56
C SER A 454 -11.79 -53.61 -17.61
N ARG A 455 -12.85 -52.81 -17.81
CA ARG A 455 -12.81 -51.69 -18.76
C ARG A 455 -11.90 -50.57 -18.28
N LEU A 456 -11.95 -50.24 -16.98
CA LEU A 456 -11.06 -49.23 -16.40
C LEU A 456 -9.58 -49.64 -16.53
N TYR A 457 -9.22 -50.87 -16.19
CA TYR A 457 -7.86 -51.36 -16.35
C TYR A 457 -7.39 -51.32 -17.81
N SER A 458 -8.23 -51.67 -18.77
CA SER A 458 -7.87 -51.61 -20.19
C SER A 458 -7.58 -50.20 -20.67
N LEU A 459 -8.31 -49.19 -20.15
CA LEU A 459 -8.13 -47.79 -20.49
C LEU A 459 -6.90 -47.20 -19.80
N LEU A 460 -6.67 -47.50 -18.52
CA LEU A 460 -5.45 -47.11 -17.82
C LEU A 460 -4.20 -47.64 -18.50
N LYS A 461 -4.21 -48.90 -18.93
CA LYS A 461 -3.13 -49.53 -19.72
C LYS A 461 -2.94 -48.83 -21.07
N LYS A 462 -4.06 -48.54 -21.77
CA LYS A 462 -4.02 -47.83 -23.07
C LYS A 462 -3.34 -46.46 -22.95
N TYR A 463 -3.59 -45.72 -21.84
CA TYR A 463 -3.05 -44.39 -21.61
C TYR A 463 -1.75 -44.37 -20.79
N ARG A 464 -1.17 -45.56 -20.47
CA ARG A 464 0.06 -45.74 -19.67
C ARG A 464 -0.03 -45.05 -18.29
N LEU A 465 -1.20 -45.10 -17.63
CA LEU A 465 -1.41 -44.59 -16.31
C LEU A 465 -1.28 -45.74 -15.31
N THR A 466 -0.38 -45.62 -14.34
CA THR A 466 -0.22 -46.62 -13.27
C THR A 466 -1.25 -46.38 -12.16
N PRO A 467 -1.86 -47.43 -11.55
CA PRO A 467 -2.79 -47.25 -10.42
C PRO A 467 -2.15 -46.76 -9.13
N TYR A 468 -0.82 -46.76 -9.05
CA TYR A 468 -0.09 -46.30 -7.85
C TYR A 468 0.58 -44.99 -8.16
N LEU A 469 0.24 -43.96 -7.36
CA LEU A 469 1.05 -42.77 -7.20
C LEU A 469 2.26 -43.18 -6.35
N GLU A 470 3.44 -43.24 -6.94
CA GLU A 470 4.68 -43.22 -6.19
C GLU A 470 4.70 -41.86 -5.46
N SER A 471 4.69 -41.92 -4.13
CA SER A 471 4.94 -40.79 -3.25
C SER A 471 6.38 -40.34 -3.40
N GLU A 472 6.59 -39.19 -4.04
CA GLU A 472 7.76 -38.33 -3.82
C GLU A 472 7.34 -37.04 -3.07
#